data_4d4ff55587042959c98c6ece240eaa4f
#
_entry.id   4d4ff55587042959c98c6ece240eaa4f
#
_cell.length_a   1.000
_cell.length_b   1.000
_cell.length_c   1.000
_cell.angle_alpha   90.00
_cell.angle_beta   90.00
_cell.angle_gamma   90.00
#
_symmetry.space_group_name_H-M   'P 1'
#
loop_
_entity.id
_entity.type
_entity.pdbx_description
1 polymer ?
#
loop_
_entity_poly.entity_id
_entity_poly.type
_entity_poly.pdbx_seq_one_letter_code
_entity_poly.pdbx_strand_id
1 'polypeptide(L)'
;MRTLFLSILCAVSLSVSAQKRIFIPEELRSIDFTCDSSRYSWMHSTQTRDLVFFWEKGFGDNPANPPQLEGHPMSFDLESLKDRVQYFYHFFRDTLRFSLPGSKADRYKMMVMINYSLEGTAYGGTYDNFIGALWVTPNRIQDRKFNCLAHELGHSFQLQIQADSLSPCWGGSGFFEMTSQWMLWLVNPDWLTDENYHFEAFKKLTHKAYLDGSNIYHSPYVIAYWGEKHGLTSIADLYRDGRQGEDPVMTYQRHYGISQQRFNDEMINCYQRLVNLDYRHAYKETRRYACQFATPMEAAGSGWSPKKEFTPEDYGFNAIRLTGCQSGKKVVATVAASDQPRRQGGLRYGRVAVTAAGKAVYGKPVP
;
A
#
# COMPACT_ATOMS: atom_id res chain seq x y z
N MET A 1 54.42 10.26 43.92
CA MET A 1 53.61 10.18 42.69
C MET A 1 52.91 8.82 42.68
N ARG A 2 51.62 8.79 42.97
CA ARG A 2 50.79 7.59 42.89
C ARG A 2 49.91 7.70 41.65
N THR A 3 50.18 6.85 40.67
CA THR A 3 49.43 6.79 39.40
C THR A 3 48.17 5.96 39.64
N LEU A 4 47.01 6.59 39.50
CA LEU A 4 45.69 5.96 39.60
C LEU A 4 45.36 5.39 38.22
N PHE A 5 45.25 4.05 38.08
CA PHE A 5 44.71 3.41 36.88
C PHE A 5 43.21 3.36 36.99
N LEU A 6 42.52 4.12 36.16
CA LEU A 6 41.07 4.09 36.03
C LEU A 6 40.71 3.03 34.98
N SER A 7 40.25 1.86 35.42
CA SER A 7 39.73 0.82 34.54
C SER A 7 38.27 1.16 34.15
N ILE A 8 38.08 1.58 32.91
CA ILE A 8 36.73 1.74 32.32
C ILE A 8 36.19 0.36 31.95
N LEU A 9 35.26 -0.15 32.72
CA LEU A 9 34.51 -1.36 32.40
C LEU A 9 33.41 -0.97 31.40
N CYS A 10 33.61 -1.21 30.10
CA CYS A 10 32.56 -1.13 29.09
C CYS A 10 31.60 -2.31 29.31
N ALA A 11 30.48 -2.08 29.96
CA ALA A 11 29.37 -3.03 30.00
C ALA A 11 28.69 -3.05 28.64
N VAL A 12 29.02 -4.02 27.81
CA VAL A 12 28.27 -4.35 26.60
C VAL A 12 26.99 -5.03 27.05
N SER A 13 25.90 -4.28 27.14
CA SER A 13 24.58 -4.85 27.34
C SER A 13 24.16 -5.62 26.09
N LEU A 14 24.41 -6.91 26.08
CA LEU A 14 23.80 -7.84 25.12
C LEU A 14 22.29 -7.83 25.40
N SER A 15 21.55 -7.05 24.64
CA SER A 15 20.10 -7.14 24.61
C SER A 15 19.72 -8.49 24.00
N VAL A 16 19.56 -9.51 24.85
CA VAL A 16 18.90 -10.76 24.43
C VAL A 16 17.46 -10.39 24.10
N SER A 17 17.17 -10.22 22.83
CA SER A 17 15.78 -10.06 22.38
C SER A 17 15.03 -11.33 22.78
N ALA A 18 14.12 -11.22 23.75
CA ALA A 18 13.29 -12.34 24.16
C ALA A 18 12.49 -12.85 22.94
N GLN A 19 12.45 -14.17 22.77
CA GLN A 19 11.69 -14.80 21.69
C GLN A 19 10.21 -14.40 21.83
N LYS A 20 9.60 -13.92 20.72
CA LYS A 20 8.18 -13.58 20.70
C LYS A 20 7.32 -14.82 20.93
N ARG A 21 6.24 -14.63 21.68
CA ARG A 21 5.25 -15.68 21.96
C ARG A 21 4.32 -15.88 20.77
N ILE A 22 3.68 -17.04 20.70
CA ILE A 22 2.58 -17.33 19.78
C ILE A 22 1.28 -17.11 20.56
N PHE A 23 0.40 -16.29 20.01
CA PHE A 23 -0.97 -16.12 20.49
C PHE A 23 -1.85 -17.20 19.89
N ILE A 24 -2.64 -17.89 20.69
CA ILE A 24 -3.65 -18.83 20.20
C ILE A 24 -5.01 -18.13 20.20
N PRO A 25 -5.55 -17.82 19.01
CA PRO A 25 -6.83 -17.10 18.90
C PRO A 25 -8.01 -17.96 19.36
N GLU A 26 -9.13 -17.30 19.68
CA GLU A 26 -10.32 -17.97 20.24
C GLU A 26 -10.83 -19.11 19.35
N GLU A 27 -10.91 -18.87 18.04
CA GLU A 27 -11.36 -19.90 17.08
C GLU A 27 -10.46 -21.13 16.99
N LEU A 28 -9.19 -21.01 17.40
CA LEU A 28 -8.21 -22.12 17.37
C LEU A 28 -8.03 -22.82 18.72
N ARG A 29 -8.66 -22.34 19.81
CA ARG A 29 -8.48 -22.90 21.16
C ARG A 29 -8.99 -24.34 21.32
N SER A 30 -9.93 -24.74 20.48
CA SER A 30 -10.45 -26.10 20.47
C SER A 30 -9.55 -27.11 19.72
N ILE A 31 -8.52 -26.62 19.03
CA ILE A 31 -7.58 -27.46 18.28
C ILE A 31 -6.50 -27.98 19.23
N ASP A 32 -6.30 -29.30 19.24
CA ASP A 32 -5.11 -29.91 19.87
C ASP A 32 -3.92 -29.80 18.92
N PHE A 33 -3.08 -28.81 19.12
CA PHE A 33 -1.87 -28.58 18.32
C PHE A 33 -0.80 -29.66 18.50
N THR A 34 -0.92 -30.54 19.48
CA THR A 34 0.01 -31.64 19.68
C THR A 34 -0.37 -32.89 18.89
N CYS A 35 -1.57 -32.93 18.34
CA CYS A 35 -2.10 -34.02 17.55
C CYS A 35 -1.93 -33.74 16.04
N ASP A 36 -1.19 -34.61 15.34
CA ASP A 36 -0.91 -34.47 13.90
C ASP A 36 -2.14 -34.57 13.01
N SER A 37 -3.20 -35.24 13.50
CA SER A 37 -4.46 -35.34 12.79
C SER A 37 -5.34 -34.06 12.88
N SER A 38 -4.96 -33.13 13.74
CA SER A 38 -5.65 -31.83 13.84
C SER A 38 -5.48 -31.01 12.56
N ARG A 39 -6.42 -30.10 12.31
CA ARG A 39 -6.36 -29.18 11.14
C ARG A 39 -5.04 -28.44 11.07
N TYR A 40 -4.57 -27.91 12.20
CA TYR A 40 -3.26 -27.32 12.40
C TYR A 40 -2.56 -28.01 13.57
N SER A 41 -1.26 -28.22 13.46
CA SER A 41 -0.44 -28.80 14.54
C SER A 41 0.94 -28.18 14.56
N TRP A 42 1.68 -28.40 15.66
CA TRP A 42 3.09 -27.97 15.72
C TRP A 42 3.97 -28.70 14.71
N MET A 43 3.60 -29.92 14.30
CA MET A 43 4.29 -30.67 13.24
C MET A 43 4.14 -29.99 11.88
N HIS A 44 2.99 -29.35 11.64
CA HIS A 44 2.69 -28.61 10.43
C HIS A 44 2.88 -27.11 10.64
N SER A 45 4.02 -26.73 11.26
CA SER A 45 4.35 -25.32 11.51
C SER A 45 5.84 -25.04 11.38
N THR A 46 6.16 -23.78 11.14
CA THR A 46 7.52 -23.24 11.21
C THR A 46 7.48 -21.80 11.67
N GLN A 47 8.62 -21.27 12.06
CA GLN A 47 8.70 -19.94 12.64
C GLN A 47 9.90 -19.17 12.08
N THR A 48 9.72 -17.89 11.93
CA THR A 48 10.79 -16.90 11.81
C THR A 48 10.93 -16.13 13.13
N ARG A 49 11.71 -15.08 13.14
CA ARG A 49 11.81 -14.20 14.31
C ARG A 49 10.45 -13.60 14.70
N ASP A 50 9.66 -13.13 13.73
CA ASP A 50 8.49 -12.31 13.94
C ASP A 50 7.18 -12.95 13.51
N LEU A 51 7.25 -14.09 12.83
CA LEU A 51 6.12 -14.79 12.23
C LEU A 51 6.06 -16.24 12.67
N VAL A 52 4.84 -16.79 12.70
CA VAL A 52 4.59 -18.22 12.76
C VAL A 52 3.73 -18.62 11.57
N PHE A 53 4.13 -19.69 10.90
CA PHE A 53 3.45 -20.26 9.74
C PHE A 53 2.85 -21.58 10.15
N PHE A 54 1.56 -21.76 9.90
CA PHE A 54 0.86 -23.02 10.02
C PHE A 54 0.32 -23.42 8.66
N TRP A 55 0.45 -24.69 8.31
CA TRP A 55 -0.23 -25.24 7.14
C TRP A 55 -1.15 -26.38 7.56
N GLU A 56 -2.29 -26.49 6.87
CA GLU A 56 -3.26 -27.52 7.18
C GLU A 56 -2.72 -28.92 6.91
N LYS A 57 -3.20 -29.91 7.69
CA LYS A 57 -2.81 -31.33 7.56
C LYS A 57 -2.94 -31.90 6.13
N GLY A 58 -3.79 -31.33 5.29
CA GLY A 58 -3.96 -31.72 3.89
C GLY A 58 -2.68 -31.63 3.05
N PHE A 59 -1.73 -30.76 3.43
CA PHE A 59 -0.42 -30.68 2.80
C PHE A 59 0.51 -31.83 3.18
N GLY A 60 0.22 -32.58 4.25
CA GLY A 60 1.16 -33.55 4.84
C GLY A 60 2.37 -32.86 5.47
N ASP A 61 3.41 -33.64 5.72
CA ASP A 61 4.62 -33.17 6.41
C ASP A 61 5.51 -32.28 5.53
N ASN A 62 5.37 -32.40 4.22
CA ASN A 62 6.19 -31.64 3.28
C ASN A 62 5.35 -30.81 2.30
N PRO A 63 5.16 -29.53 2.57
CA PRO A 63 4.37 -28.66 1.68
C PRO A 63 5.01 -28.39 0.31
N ALA A 64 6.26 -28.79 0.09
CA ALA A 64 6.87 -28.75 -1.24
C ALA A 64 6.41 -29.90 -2.16
N ASN A 65 5.87 -30.97 -1.57
CA ASN A 65 5.38 -32.12 -2.32
C ASN A 65 4.08 -32.69 -1.71
N PRO A 66 3.03 -31.87 -1.57
CA PRO A 66 1.76 -32.30 -0.98
C PRO A 66 0.94 -33.16 -1.97
N PRO A 67 -0.09 -33.86 -1.53
CA PRO A 67 -1.10 -34.39 -2.42
C PRO A 67 -1.72 -33.31 -3.31
N GLN A 68 -2.27 -33.73 -4.45
CA GLN A 68 -3.09 -32.83 -5.27
C GLN A 68 -4.50 -32.75 -4.67
N LEU A 69 -5.13 -31.57 -4.81
CA LEU A 69 -6.53 -31.38 -4.48
C LEU A 69 -7.33 -31.24 -5.78
N GLU A 70 -8.23 -32.18 -6.04
CA GLU A 70 -9.05 -32.18 -7.27
C GLU A 70 -8.22 -32.04 -8.56
N GLY A 71 -7.04 -32.63 -8.60
CA GLY A 71 -6.11 -32.58 -9.74
C GLY A 71 -5.28 -31.29 -9.84
N HIS A 72 -5.44 -30.35 -8.92
CA HIS A 72 -4.66 -29.11 -8.86
C HIS A 72 -3.40 -29.26 -7.99
N PRO A 73 -2.23 -28.72 -8.41
CA PRO A 73 -1.03 -28.74 -7.61
C PRO A 73 -1.18 -27.82 -6.39
N MET A 74 -0.84 -28.33 -5.22
CA MET A 74 -0.94 -27.64 -3.94
C MET A 74 0.42 -27.23 -3.37
N SER A 75 1.51 -27.52 -4.08
CA SER A 75 2.88 -27.28 -3.63
C SER A 75 3.21 -25.78 -3.60
N PHE A 76 4.04 -25.40 -2.65
CA PHE A 76 4.63 -24.07 -2.55
C PHE A 76 6.04 -24.12 -1.94
N ASP A 77 6.83 -23.09 -2.14
CA ASP A 77 8.18 -22.96 -1.62
C ASP A 77 8.13 -22.28 -0.24
N LEU A 78 8.15 -23.09 0.83
CA LEU A 78 8.04 -22.61 2.20
C LEU A 78 9.20 -21.70 2.61
N GLU A 79 10.42 -21.99 2.16
CA GLU A 79 11.58 -21.15 2.53
C GLU A 79 11.52 -19.78 1.86
N SER A 80 11.23 -19.74 0.56
CA SER A 80 11.00 -18.46 -0.12
C SER A 80 9.84 -17.66 0.49
N LEU A 81 8.76 -18.34 0.89
CA LEU A 81 7.62 -17.71 1.56
C LEU A 81 8.05 -17.07 2.89
N LYS A 82 8.75 -17.82 3.74
CA LYS A 82 9.26 -17.33 5.03
C LYS A 82 10.14 -16.10 4.87
N ASP A 83 11.12 -16.18 3.97
CA ASP A 83 12.09 -15.12 3.76
C ASP A 83 11.43 -13.83 3.25
N ARG A 84 10.53 -13.95 2.26
CA ARG A 84 9.87 -12.79 1.68
C ARG A 84 8.86 -12.14 2.63
N VAL A 85 8.03 -12.93 3.32
CA VAL A 85 7.05 -12.36 4.26
C VAL A 85 7.78 -11.75 5.47
N GLN A 86 8.90 -12.35 5.93
CA GLN A 86 9.73 -11.75 6.97
C GLN A 86 10.36 -10.42 6.51
N TYR A 87 10.81 -10.33 5.25
CA TYR A 87 11.29 -9.07 4.67
C TYR A 87 10.18 -8.00 4.63
N PHE A 88 8.98 -8.34 4.16
CA PHE A 88 7.83 -7.42 4.15
C PHE A 88 7.47 -6.95 5.56
N TYR A 89 7.45 -7.88 6.52
CA TYR A 89 7.21 -7.58 7.93
C TYR A 89 8.18 -6.53 8.46
N HIS A 90 9.49 -6.71 8.24
CA HIS A 90 10.50 -5.75 8.68
C HIS A 90 10.34 -4.40 8.00
N PHE A 91 10.06 -4.38 6.72
CA PHE A 91 9.86 -3.13 6.00
C PHE A 91 8.65 -2.36 6.54
N PHE A 92 7.52 -3.03 6.75
CA PHE A 92 6.30 -2.40 7.24
C PHE A 92 6.40 -1.96 8.70
N ARG A 93 7.10 -2.74 9.53
CA ARG A 93 7.35 -2.40 10.92
C ARG A 93 8.42 -1.32 11.08
N ASP A 94 9.59 -1.52 10.52
CA ASP A 94 10.79 -0.74 10.86
C ASP A 94 10.93 0.51 10.00
N THR A 95 10.56 0.43 8.71
CA THR A 95 10.66 1.55 7.76
C THR A 95 9.38 2.39 7.74
N LEU A 96 8.22 1.74 7.61
CA LEU A 96 6.93 2.43 7.54
C LEU A 96 6.34 2.75 8.91
N ARG A 97 6.80 2.08 9.97
CA ARG A 97 6.36 2.31 11.36
C ARG A 97 4.88 2.03 11.60
N PHE A 98 4.27 1.09 10.88
CA PHE A 98 2.89 0.67 11.15
C PHE A 98 2.74 -0.02 12.51
N SER A 99 3.80 -0.59 13.06
CA SER A 99 3.85 -1.08 14.44
C SER A 99 4.98 -0.37 15.19
N LEU A 100 4.68 0.13 16.37
CA LEU A 100 5.63 0.86 17.20
C LEU A 100 6.28 -0.04 18.25
N PRO A 101 7.46 0.33 18.79
CA PRO A 101 8.04 -0.36 19.94
C PRO A 101 7.06 -0.44 21.12
N GLY A 102 7.02 -1.60 21.78
CA GLY A 102 6.08 -1.86 22.88
C GLY A 102 4.70 -2.35 22.46
N SER A 103 4.41 -2.42 21.15
CA SER A 103 3.16 -2.95 20.60
C SER A 103 2.97 -4.44 20.92
N LYS A 104 1.77 -4.96 20.61
CA LYS A 104 1.52 -6.41 20.69
C LYS A 104 2.44 -7.19 19.74
N ALA A 105 2.73 -6.65 18.55
CA ALA A 105 3.64 -7.24 17.57
C ALA A 105 5.11 -7.30 18.03
N ASP A 106 5.52 -6.58 19.07
CA ASP A 106 6.84 -6.77 19.69
C ASP A 106 6.91 -8.00 20.60
N ARG A 107 5.78 -8.41 21.13
CA ARG A 107 5.67 -9.51 22.13
C ARG A 107 5.14 -10.80 21.53
N TYR A 108 4.39 -10.70 20.43
CA TYR A 108 3.74 -11.84 19.78
C TYR A 108 4.11 -11.88 18.31
N LYS A 109 4.18 -13.09 17.76
CA LYS A 109 4.37 -13.33 16.32
C LYS A 109 3.06 -13.10 15.59
N MET A 110 3.11 -12.44 14.42
CA MET A 110 2.00 -12.47 13.50
C MET A 110 1.86 -13.88 12.89
N MET A 111 0.65 -14.23 12.50
CA MET A 111 0.32 -15.60 12.08
C MET A 111 0.12 -15.66 10.56
N VAL A 112 0.65 -16.69 9.93
CA VAL A 112 0.42 -17.00 8.51
C VAL A 112 -0.23 -18.36 8.43
N MET A 113 -1.51 -18.39 8.05
CA MET A 113 -2.35 -19.58 8.00
C MET A 113 -2.47 -20.04 6.55
N ILE A 114 -1.92 -21.20 6.21
CA ILE A 114 -1.89 -21.73 4.86
C ILE A 114 -2.94 -22.82 4.75
N ASN A 115 -4.01 -22.52 4.04
CA ASN A 115 -5.18 -23.38 3.91
C ASN A 115 -5.03 -24.33 2.72
N TYR A 116 -5.35 -25.60 2.91
CA TYR A 116 -5.38 -26.62 1.87
C TYR A 116 -6.71 -26.52 1.11
N SER A 117 -6.80 -25.53 0.24
CA SER A 117 -8.04 -25.14 -0.45
C SER A 117 -7.73 -24.61 -1.86
N LEU A 118 -8.70 -24.76 -2.78
CA LEU A 118 -8.69 -24.18 -4.12
C LEU A 118 -9.28 -22.77 -4.14
N GLU A 119 -9.64 -22.23 -2.99
CA GLU A 119 -10.15 -20.86 -2.88
C GLU A 119 -9.16 -19.87 -3.48
N GLY A 120 -9.65 -18.93 -4.28
CA GLY A 120 -8.79 -18.00 -5.05
C GLY A 120 -8.30 -16.77 -4.29
N THR A 121 -8.65 -16.63 -3.00
CA THR A 121 -8.48 -15.40 -2.24
C THR A 121 -7.42 -15.55 -1.14
N ALA A 122 -6.72 -14.46 -0.82
CA ALA A 122 -5.95 -14.30 0.41
C ALA A 122 -6.55 -13.16 1.22
N TYR A 123 -6.30 -13.15 2.52
CA TYR A 123 -6.81 -12.14 3.43
C TYR A 123 -5.73 -11.71 4.41
N GLY A 124 -5.64 -10.39 4.63
CA GLY A 124 -4.87 -9.80 5.71
C GLY A 124 -5.80 -9.22 6.78
N GLY A 125 -5.48 -9.47 8.03
CA GLY A 125 -6.31 -9.03 9.13
C GLY A 125 -5.65 -9.17 10.49
N THR A 126 -6.48 -9.31 11.52
CA THR A 126 -6.04 -9.63 12.88
C THR A 126 -6.87 -10.76 13.46
N TYR A 127 -6.26 -11.62 14.24
CA TYR A 127 -6.97 -12.54 15.14
C TYR A 127 -7.40 -11.78 16.40
N ASP A 128 -8.67 -11.93 16.78
CA ASP A 128 -9.28 -11.42 18.01
C ASP A 128 -9.02 -9.93 18.26
N ASN A 129 -8.86 -9.14 17.20
CA ASN A 129 -8.40 -7.73 17.30
C ASN A 129 -7.15 -7.61 18.21
N PHE A 130 -6.26 -8.57 18.11
CA PHE A 130 -5.10 -8.68 19.00
C PHE A 130 -3.77 -8.73 18.24
N ILE A 131 -3.61 -9.64 17.29
CA ILE A 131 -2.37 -9.79 16.52
C ILE A 131 -2.65 -9.98 15.03
N GLY A 132 -1.83 -9.36 14.18
CA GLY A 132 -1.92 -9.48 12.73
C GLY A 132 -1.84 -10.91 12.23
N ALA A 133 -2.61 -11.23 11.21
CA ALA A 133 -2.64 -12.53 10.58
C ALA A 133 -2.87 -12.45 9.06
N LEU A 134 -2.39 -13.47 8.38
CA LEU A 134 -2.61 -13.75 6.96
C LEU A 134 -3.29 -15.10 6.80
N TRP A 135 -4.28 -15.18 5.92
CA TRP A 135 -4.89 -16.43 5.47
C TRP A 135 -4.65 -16.56 3.97
N VAL A 136 -3.97 -17.63 3.56
CA VAL A 136 -3.53 -17.80 2.18
C VAL A 136 -3.79 -19.22 1.68
N THR A 137 -3.95 -19.37 0.38
CA THR A 137 -4.07 -20.63 -0.32
C THR A 137 -2.94 -20.79 -1.34
N PRO A 138 -2.60 -22.01 -1.81
CA PRO A 138 -1.46 -22.25 -2.67
C PRO A 138 -1.40 -21.40 -3.93
N ASN A 139 -2.53 -21.13 -4.57
CA ASN A 139 -2.61 -20.32 -5.79
C ASN A 139 -2.15 -18.85 -5.61
N ARG A 140 -2.00 -18.38 -4.36
CA ARG A 140 -1.50 -17.04 -4.03
C ARG A 140 -0.03 -17.02 -3.60
N ILE A 141 0.58 -18.20 -3.43
CA ILE A 141 1.95 -18.34 -2.93
C ILE A 141 2.84 -19.19 -3.85
N GLN A 142 2.38 -19.51 -5.05
CA GLN A 142 3.20 -20.17 -6.08
C GLN A 142 4.12 -19.19 -6.81
N ASP A 143 3.73 -17.92 -6.94
CA ASP A 143 4.58 -16.86 -7.45
C ASP A 143 5.51 -16.33 -6.35
N ARG A 144 6.83 -16.45 -6.59
CA ARG A 144 7.87 -16.03 -5.63
C ARG A 144 7.97 -14.51 -5.40
N LYS A 145 7.28 -13.68 -6.15
CA LYS A 145 7.18 -12.25 -5.87
C LYS A 145 6.31 -11.97 -4.66
N PHE A 146 5.31 -12.83 -4.45
CA PHE A 146 4.35 -12.75 -3.36
C PHE A 146 3.65 -11.39 -3.26
N ASN A 147 3.30 -10.80 -4.40
CA ASN A 147 2.62 -9.50 -4.45
C ASN A 147 1.34 -9.50 -3.63
N CYS A 148 0.51 -10.52 -3.79
CA CYS A 148 -0.72 -10.66 -3.02
C CYS A 148 -0.41 -10.66 -1.50
N LEU A 149 0.64 -11.37 -1.06
CA LEU A 149 0.98 -11.42 0.37
C LEU A 149 1.56 -10.10 0.89
N ALA A 150 2.28 -9.34 0.07
CA ALA A 150 2.73 -8.01 0.46
C ALA A 150 1.53 -7.08 0.68
N HIS A 151 0.51 -7.16 -0.19
CA HIS A 151 -0.75 -6.43 -0.05
C HIS A 151 -1.49 -6.83 1.22
N GLU A 152 -1.75 -8.13 1.42
CA GLU A 152 -2.52 -8.64 2.56
C GLU A 152 -1.80 -8.41 3.90
N LEU A 153 -0.48 -8.55 3.94
CA LEU A 153 0.28 -8.20 5.15
C LEU A 153 0.16 -6.69 5.45
N GLY A 154 0.01 -5.85 4.43
CA GLY A 154 -0.32 -4.44 4.59
C GLY A 154 -1.58 -4.25 5.42
N HIS A 155 -2.67 -4.96 5.11
CA HIS A 155 -3.91 -4.95 5.90
C HIS A 155 -3.68 -5.42 7.33
N SER A 156 -2.89 -6.47 7.53
CA SER A 156 -2.57 -6.96 8.88
C SER A 156 -1.89 -5.87 9.72
N PHE A 157 -1.00 -5.07 9.11
CA PHE A 157 -0.33 -3.96 9.81
C PHE A 157 -1.25 -2.74 10.02
N GLN A 158 -2.12 -2.41 9.09
CA GLN A 158 -3.12 -1.35 9.24
C GLN A 158 -4.05 -1.66 10.44
N LEU A 159 -4.56 -2.89 10.50
CA LEU A 159 -5.44 -3.34 11.58
C LEU A 159 -4.68 -3.57 12.91
N GLN A 160 -3.37 -3.82 12.86
CA GLN A 160 -2.55 -3.90 14.07
C GLN A 160 -2.52 -2.56 14.82
N ILE A 161 -2.56 -1.42 14.14
CA ILE A 161 -2.69 -0.11 14.77
C ILE A 161 -3.95 -0.07 15.64
N GLN A 162 -5.08 -0.52 15.11
CA GLN A 162 -6.33 -0.59 15.85
C GLN A 162 -6.25 -1.61 16.99
N ALA A 163 -5.69 -2.79 16.73
CA ALA A 163 -5.48 -3.83 17.75
C ALA A 163 -4.61 -3.32 18.92
N ASP A 164 -3.64 -2.46 18.64
CA ASP A 164 -2.81 -1.81 19.67
C ASP A 164 -3.53 -0.64 20.37
N SER A 165 -4.80 -0.41 20.09
CA SER A 165 -5.65 0.64 20.69
C SER A 165 -5.11 2.06 20.51
N LEU A 166 -4.40 2.31 19.40
CA LEU A 166 -3.75 3.59 19.15
C LEU A 166 -4.68 4.62 18.49
N SER A 167 -5.70 4.16 17.75
CA SER A 167 -6.79 5.02 17.23
C SER A 167 -7.93 4.18 16.69
N PRO A 168 -9.20 4.66 16.70
CA PRO A 168 -10.22 4.13 15.82
C PRO A 168 -9.81 4.45 14.37
N CYS A 169 -9.45 3.42 13.60
CA CYS A 169 -9.24 3.58 12.16
C CYS A 169 -10.53 4.04 11.47
N TRP A 170 -10.40 4.73 10.35
CA TRP A 170 -11.53 4.99 9.44
C TRP A 170 -12.16 3.65 9.04
N GLY A 171 -13.48 3.52 9.14
CA GLY A 171 -14.15 2.28 8.77
C GLY A 171 -14.13 2.05 7.26
N GLY A 172 -13.76 0.85 6.83
CA GLY A 172 -14.06 0.24 5.53
C GLY A 172 -13.83 1.09 4.29
N SER A 173 -12.85 1.97 4.28
CA SER A 173 -12.63 2.86 3.16
C SER A 173 -11.68 2.27 2.11
N GLY A 174 -11.83 2.67 0.85
CA GLY A 174 -10.88 2.36 -0.20
C GLY A 174 -9.44 2.78 0.09
N PHE A 175 -9.22 3.65 1.07
CA PHE A 175 -7.90 4.06 1.53
C PHE A 175 -7.07 2.90 2.10
N PHE A 176 -7.72 1.90 2.72
CA PHE A 176 -7.03 0.68 3.18
C PHE A 176 -6.43 -0.08 2.01
N GLU A 177 -7.21 -0.29 0.95
CA GLU A 177 -6.76 -0.98 -0.26
C GLU A 177 -5.64 -0.21 -0.97
N MET A 178 -5.83 1.10 -1.17
CA MET A 178 -4.82 1.97 -1.78
C MET A 178 -3.52 1.98 -0.98
N THR A 179 -3.60 1.94 0.35
CA THR A 179 -2.41 1.90 1.22
C THR A 179 -1.71 0.55 1.11
N SER A 180 -2.44 -0.57 1.10
CA SER A 180 -1.84 -1.90 0.90
C SER A 180 -1.18 -2.01 -0.48
N GLN A 181 -1.77 -1.46 -1.54
CA GLN A 181 -1.15 -1.37 -2.86
C GLN A 181 0.13 -0.51 -2.85
N TRP A 182 0.14 0.60 -2.11
CA TRP A 182 1.35 1.39 -1.93
C TRP A 182 2.43 0.63 -1.16
N MET A 183 2.08 -0.09 -0.10
CA MET A 183 3.00 -0.92 0.68
C MET A 183 3.61 -2.04 -0.18
N LEU A 184 2.78 -2.71 -0.99
CA LEU A 184 3.22 -3.66 -2.00
C LEU A 184 4.19 -3.00 -3.00
N TRP A 185 3.84 -1.84 -3.56
CA TRP A 185 4.67 -1.16 -4.56
C TRP A 185 6.04 -0.74 -4.02
N LEU A 186 6.12 -0.38 -2.73
CA LEU A 186 7.40 -0.06 -2.07
C LEU A 186 8.34 -1.27 -1.96
N VAL A 187 7.82 -2.46 -1.73
CA VAL A 187 8.63 -3.68 -1.57
C VAL A 187 8.84 -4.44 -2.87
N ASN A 188 8.01 -4.19 -3.88
CA ASN A 188 8.10 -4.73 -5.23
C ASN A 188 7.98 -3.59 -6.26
N PRO A 189 9.07 -2.84 -6.55
CA PRO A 189 9.02 -1.67 -7.44
C PRO A 189 8.54 -1.97 -8.86
N ASP A 190 8.66 -3.22 -9.32
CA ASP A 190 8.18 -3.70 -10.62
C ASP A 190 6.66 -3.95 -10.67
N TRP A 191 5.92 -3.68 -9.58
CA TRP A 191 4.48 -3.94 -9.49
C TRP A 191 3.68 -3.47 -10.72
N LEU A 192 3.92 -2.23 -11.19
CA LEU A 192 3.24 -1.70 -12.39
C LEU A 192 3.51 -2.51 -13.65
N THR A 193 4.56 -3.31 -13.68
CA THR A 193 4.87 -4.22 -14.79
C THR A 193 4.21 -5.58 -14.59
N ASP A 194 4.33 -6.10 -13.38
CA ASP A 194 3.85 -7.43 -13.03
C ASP A 194 2.33 -7.50 -13.05
N GLU A 195 1.68 -6.44 -12.60
CA GLU A 195 0.23 -6.30 -12.52
C GLU A 195 -0.25 -5.09 -13.34
N ASN A 196 0.24 -4.96 -14.56
CA ASN A 196 0.00 -3.79 -15.43
C ASN A 196 -1.50 -3.49 -15.65
N TYR A 197 -2.36 -4.48 -15.48
CA TYR A 197 -3.81 -4.29 -15.59
C TYR A 197 -4.36 -3.25 -14.61
N HIS A 198 -3.73 -3.06 -13.45
CA HIS A 198 -4.08 -2.00 -12.51
C HIS A 198 -3.83 -0.61 -13.11
N PHE A 199 -2.68 -0.42 -13.74
CA PHE A 199 -2.36 0.86 -14.40
C PHE A 199 -3.27 1.12 -15.59
N GLU A 200 -3.54 0.09 -16.41
CA GLU A 200 -4.46 0.20 -17.56
C GLU A 200 -5.90 0.53 -17.13
N ALA A 201 -6.36 -0.03 -16.01
CA ALA A 201 -7.65 0.31 -15.42
C ALA A 201 -7.66 1.75 -14.90
N PHE A 202 -6.64 2.15 -14.13
CA PHE A 202 -6.54 3.49 -13.57
C PHE A 202 -6.54 4.60 -14.63
N LYS A 203 -5.84 4.42 -15.76
CA LYS A 203 -5.85 5.39 -16.86
C LYS A 203 -7.25 5.74 -17.35
N LYS A 204 -8.21 4.83 -17.21
CA LYS A 204 -9.61 5.02 -17.60
C LYS A 204 -10.47 5.64 -16.49
N LEU A 205 -9.97 5.66 -15.25
CA LEU A 205 -10.70 6.02 -14.04
C LEU A 205 -10.18 7.30 -13.36
N THR A 206 -9.28 8.05 -14.02
CA THR A 206 -8.67 9.25 -13.44
C THR A 206 -9.65 10.34 -13.04
N HIS A 207 -10.82 10.37 -13.68
CA HIS A 207 -11.90 11.32 -13.41
C HIS A 207 -12.73 10.95 -12.17
N LYS A 208 -12.65 9.69 -11.70
CA LYS A 208 -13.36 9.23 -10.51
C LYS A 208 -12.84 9.89 -9.25
N ALA A 209 -13.70 9.99 -8.23
CA ALA A 209 -13.33 10.51 -6.94
C ALA A 209 -12.13 9.75 -6.34
N TYR A 210 -11.31 10.45 -5.56
CA TYR A 210 -10.08 9.86 -5.01
C TYR A 210 -10.32 8.57 -4.23
N LEU A 211 -11.41 8.50 -3.46
CA LEU A 211 -11.77 7.32 -2.65
C LEU A 211 -12.88 6.47 -3.29
N ASP A 212 -13.14 6.63 -4.60
CA ASP A 212 -14.16 5.85 -5.31
C ASP A 212 -13.81 4.35 -5.34
N GLY A 213 -14.81 3.51 -5.03
CA GLY A 213 -14.64 2.07 -4.92
C GLY A 213 -14.10 1.38 -6.19
N SER A 214 -14.30 1.97 -7.38
CA SER A 214 -13.75 1.42 -8.62
C SER A 214 -12.22 1.60 -8.76
N ASN A 215 -11.62 2.49 -7.94
CA ASN A 215 -10.19 2.82 -8.01
C ASN A 215 -9.34 2.25 -6.88
N ILE A 216 -9.94 1.63 -5.87
CA ILE A 216 -9.24 1.29 -4.62
C ILE A 216 -8.00 0.41 -4.81
N TYR A 217 -8.03 -0.55 -5.74
CA TYR A 217 -6.89 -1.42 -6.05
C TYR A 217 -5.95 -0.82 -7.10
N HIS A 218 -6.31 0.28 -7.76
CA HIS A 218 -5.59 0.80 -8.90
C HIS A 218 -4.83 2.10 -8.61
N SER A 219 -5.06 2.73 -7.45
CA SER A 219 -4.67 4.13 -7.18
C SER A 219 -3.82 4.35 -5.93
N PRO A 220 -2.61 3.77 -5.80
CA PRO A 220 -1.70 4.03 -4.68
C PRO A 220 -1.00 5.40 -4.77
N TYR A 221 -1.21 6.15 -5.82
CA TYR A 221 -0.36 7.27 -6.25
C TYR A 221 -0.40 8.48 -5.33
N VAL A 222 -1.56 8.83 -4.77
CA VAL A 222 -1.68 9.93 -3.80
C VAL A 222 -0.96 9.59 -2.51
N ILE A 223 -1.08 8.34 -2.06
CA ILE A 223 -0.40 7.86 -0.85
C ILE A 223 1.11 7.85 -1.06
N ALA A 224 1.58 7.40 -2.23
CA ALA A 224 2.99 7.49 -2.60
C ALA A 224 3.51 8.94 -2.60
N TYR A 225 2.72 9.88 -3.13
CA TYR A 225 3.06 11.29 -3.10
C TYR A 225 3.14 11.84 -1.67
N TRP A 226 2.19 11.51 -0.79
CA TRP A 226 2.23 11.90 0.62
C TRP A 226 3.44 11.32 1.34
N GLY A 227 3.71 10.03 1.13
CA GLY A 227 4.89 9.37 1.70
C GLY A 227 6.21 9.99 1.25
N GLU A 228 6.32 10.43 -0.01
CA GLU A 228 7.51 11.14 -0.50
C GLU A 228 7.62 12.55 0.03
N LYS A 229 6.49 13.23 0.25
CA LYS A 229 6.44 14.61 0.70
C LYS A 229 6.72 14.74 2.20
N HIS A 230 6.14 13.86 3.02
CA HIS A 230 6.17 13.95 4.47
C HIS A 230 7.07 12.91 5.15
N GLY A 231 7.62 11.96 4.37
CA GLY A 231 8.35 10.81 4.85
C GLY A 231 7.49 9.55 4.89
N LEU A 232 8.11 8.39 4.75
CA LEU A 232 7.40 7.11 4.61
C LEU A 232 6.56 6.74 5.85
N THR A 233 6.94 7.22 7.03
CA THR A 233 6.20 6.97 8.27
C THR A 233 4.89 7.74 8.37
N SER A 234 4.75 8.82 7.60
CA SER A 234 3.60 9.74 7.65
C SER A 234 2.26 9.06 7.44
N ILE A 235 2.24 7.99 6.63
CA ILE A 235 1.00 7.27 6.35
C ILE A 235 0.53 6.51 7.60
N ALA A 236 1.45 5.82 8.29
CA ALA A 236 1.12 5.16 9.55
C ALA A 236 0.72 6.18 10.65
N ASP A 237 1.29 7.38 10.62
CA ASP A 237 0.90 8.46 11.55
C ASP A 237 -0.54 8.93 11.27
N LEU A 238 -0.96 9.03 10.01
CA LEU A 238 -2.36 9.32 9.66
C LEU A 238 -3.30 8.23 10.17
N TYR A 239 -2.95 6.94 10.05
CA TYR A 239 -3.77 5.85 10.60
C TYR A 239 -3.92 5.97 12.11
N ARG A 240 -2.87 6.35 12.83
CA ARG A 240 -2.91 6.57 14.30
C ARG A 240 -3.67 7.83 14.71
N ASP A 241 -3.66 8.85 13.87
CA ASP A 241 -4.30 10.14 14.16
C ASP A 241 -5.76 10.23 13.65
N GLY A 242 -6.22 9.24 12.87
CA GLY A 242 -7.60 9.19 12.36
C GLY A 242 -8.62 9.20 13.50
N ARG A 243 -9.71 9.97 13.36
CA ARG A 243 -10.77 10.12 14.35
C ARG A 243 -12.08 9.58 13.83
N GLN A 244 -12.94 9.17 14.75
CA GLN A 244 -14.30 8.76 14.40
C GLN A 244 -15.04 9.89 13.66
N GLY A 245 -15.64 9.57 12.50
CA GLY A 245 -16.36 10.52 11.66
C GLY A 245 -15.49 11.32 10.70
N GLU A 246 -14.16 11.15 10.74
CA GLU A 246 -13.25 11.67 9.71
C GLU A 246 -13.08 10.66 8.56
N ASP A 247 -12.78 11.16 7.39
CA ASP A 247 -12.18 10.40 6.30
C ASP A 247 -10.65 10.66 6.24
N PRO A 248 -9.89 9.94 5.42
CA PRO A 248 -8.44 10.16 5.29
C PRO A 248 -8.05 11.56 4.85
N VAL A 249 -8.86 12.24 4.05
CA VAL A 249 -8.61 13.61 3.59
C VAL A 249 -8.81 14.59 4.75
N MET A 250 -9.89 14.44 5.52
CA MET A 250 -10.13 15.26 6.72
C MET A 250 -9.02 15.09 7.75
N THR A 251 -8.59 13.85 7.99
CA THR A 251 -7.47 13.57 8.89
C THR A 251 -6.18 14.21 8.38
N TYR A 252 -5.87 14.09 7.10
CA TYR A 252 -4.69 14.70 6.48
C TYR A 252 -4.69 16.23 6.64
N GLN A 253 -5.82 16.87 6.32
CA GLN A 253 -5.96 18.32 6.47
C GLN A 253 -5.75 18.78 7.91
N ARG A 254 -6.36 18.10 8.88
CA ARG A 254 -6.22 18.39 10.30
C ARG A 254 -4.80 18.14 10.78
N HIS A 255 -4.20 16.98 10.45
CA HIS A 255 -2.87 16.59 10.88
C HIS A 255 -1.79 17.60 10.44
N TYR A 256 -1.89 18.10 9.20
CA TYR A 256 -0.93 19.06 8.64
C TYR A 256 -1.38 20.52 8.75
N GLY A 257 -2.54 20.81 9.34
CA GLY A 257 -3.05 22.17 9.51
C GLY A 257 -3.27 22.91 8.20
N ILE A 258 -3.73 22.21 7.13
CA ILE A 258 -3.91 22.81 5.81
C ILE A 258 -5.38 23.06 5.48
N SER A 259 -5.61 24.19 4.81
CA SER A 259 -6.95 24.53 4.31
C SER A 259 -7.35 23.68 3.11
N GLN A 260 -8.65 23.65 2.81
CA GLN A 260 -9.18 23.00 1.61
C GLN A 260 -8.51 23.50 0.33
N GLN A 261 -8.26 24.81 0.23
CA GLN A 261 -7.61 25.41 -0.93
C GLN A 261 -6.19 24.89 -1.13
N ARG A 262 -5.44 24.79 -0.06
CA ARG A 262 -4.08 24.24 -0.09
C ARG A 262 -4.09 22.75 -0.40
N PHE A 263 -5.05 22.00 0.11
CA PHE A 263 -5.22 20.59 -0.22
C PHE A 263 -5.50 20.41 -1.73
N ASN A 264 -6.36 21.23 -2.31
CA ASN A 264 -6.61 21.21 -3.76
C ASN A 264 -5.33 21.47 -4.56
N ASP A 265 -4.50 22.42 -4.15
CA ASP A 265 -3.21 22.70 -4.78
C ASP A 265 -2.23 21.51 -4.64
N GLU A 266 -2.30 20.79 -3.54
CA GLU A 266 -1.50 19.58 -3.32
C GLU A 266 -1.96 18.41 -4.20
N MET A 267 -3.26 18.22 -4.37
CA MET A 267 -3.78 17.18 -5.25
C MET A 267 -3.37 17.40 -6.70
N ILE A 268 -3.43 18.63 -7.21
CA ILE A 268 -2.95 18.91 -8.58
C ILE A 268 -1.42 18.74 -8.70
N ASN A 269 -0.64 19.09 -7.67
CA ASN A 269 0.80 18.81 -7.64
C ASN A 269 1.10 17.31 -7.67
N CYS A 270 0.31 16.51 -6.96
CA CYS A 270 0.36 15.07 -7.03
C CYS A 270 0.11 14.56 -8.45
N TYR A 271 -0.97 15.01 -9.09
CA TYR A 271 -1.34 14.58 -10.44
C TYR A 271 -0.36 15.03 -11.51
N GLN A 272 0.27 16.18 -11.37
CA GLN A 272 1.37 16.59 -12.24
C GLN A 272 2.54 15.60 -12.19
N ARG A 273 2.89 15.08 -11.01
CA ARG A 273 3.92 14.05 -10.87
C ARG A 273 3.43 12.70 -11.39
N LEU A 274 2.18 12.35 -11.10
CA LEU A 274 1.56 11.11 -11.53
C LEU A 274 1.55 10.95 -13.05
N VAL A 275 1.19 11.98 -13.81
CA VAL A 275 1.16 11.88 -15.29
C VAL A 275 2.54 11.58 -15.88
N ASN A 276 3.61 11.89 -15.17
CA ASN A 276 4.98 11.53 -15.52
C ASN A 276 5.51 10.33 -14.71
N LEU A 277 4.71 9.73 -13.84
CA LEU A 277 5.13 8.66 -12.91
C LEU A 277 6.47 9.00 -12.19
N ASP A 278 6.55 10.21 -11.65
CA ASP A 278 7.74 10.74 -10.98
C ASP A 278 7.72 10.37 -9.49
N TYR A 279 7.96 9.08 -9.21
CA TYR A 279 8.03 8.49 -7.86
C TYR A 279 9.41 7.90 -7.64
N ARG A 280 10.13 8.37 -6.62
CA ARG A 280 11.54 8.01 -6.37
C ARG A 280 11.78 6.53 -6.18
N HIS A 281 10.87 5.86 -5.46
CA HIS A 281 11.02 4.44 -5.10
C HIS A 281 10.89 3.48 -6.31
N ALA A 282 10.24 3.92 -7.41
CA ALA A 282 10.02 3.10 -8.60
C ALA A 282 10.32 3.87 -9.90
N TYR A 283 11.17 4.90 -9.82
CA TYR A 283 11.38 5.82 -10.95
C TYR A 283 11.88 5.12 -12.21
N LYS A 284 12.82 4.18 -12.07
CA LYS A 284 13.41 3.46 -13.22
C LYS A 284 12.38 2.51 -13.85
N GLU A 285 11.68 1.77 -13.01
CA GLU A 285 10.73 0.72 -13.38
C GLU A 285 9.52 1.29 -14.11
N THR A 286 9.13 2.51 -13.77
CA THR A 286 7.91 3.15 -14.30
C THR A 286 8.12 4.05 -15.52
N ARG A 287 9.37 4.36 -15.92
CA ARG A 287 9.63 5.31 -17.03
C ARG A 287 8.92 4.97 -18.34
N ARG A 288 8.78 3.70 -18.67
CA ARG A 288 8.08 3.25 -19.89
C ARG A 288 6.57 3.54 -19.89
N TYR A 289 6.00 3.82 -18.73
CA TYR A 289 4.57 4.14 -18.54
C TYR A 289 4.31 5.65 -18.42
N ALA A 290 5.35 6.46 -18.32
CA ALA A 290 5.23 7.91 -18.18
C ALA A 290 4.49 8.53 -19.38
N CYS A 291 3.72 9.59 -19.11
CA CYS A 291 2.99 10.36 -20.10
C CYS A 291 1.96 9.58 -20.93
N GLN A 292 1.45 8.46 -20.42
CA GLN A 292 0.43 7.67 -21.12
C GLN A 292 -1.02 8.09 -20.82
N PHE A 293 -1.22 9.01 -19.87
CA PHE A 293 -2.55 9.53 -19.56
C PHE A 293 -3.08 10.43 -20.66
N ALA A 294 -4.32 10.19 -21.07
CA ALA A 294 -5.02 11.02 -22.04
C ALA A 294 -6.54 10.86 -21.84
N THR A 295 -7.19 11.91 -21.35
CA THR A 295 -8.65 11.92 -21.23
C THR A 295 -9.31 12.03 -22.59
N PRO A 296 -10.32 11.21 -22.90
CA PRO A 296 -11.10 11.36 -24.13
C PRO A 296 -11.81 12.71 -24.19
N MET A 297 -11.63 13.40 -25.32
CA MET A 297 -12.18 14.73 -25.57
C MET A 297 -13.19 14.68 -26.72
N GLU A 298 -14.11 15.64 -26.73
CA GLU A 298 -15.05 15.89 -27.82
C GLU A 298 -15.03 17.37 -28.22
N ALA A 299 -15.42 17.65 -29.43
CA ALA A 299 -15.50 19.03 -29.91
C ALA A 299 -16.63 19.80 -29.18
N ALA A 300 -16.34 21.01 -28.71
CA ALA A 300 -17.29 21.87 -28.00
C ALA A 300 -17.11 23.33 -28.43
N GLY A 301 -18.00 23.80 -29.28
CA GLY A 301 -17.88 25.13 -29.89
C GLY A 301 -16.59 25.30 -30.69
N SER A 302 -15.78 26.29 -30.33
CA SER A 302 -14.45 26.54 -30.93
C SER A 302 -13.30 25.78 -30.23
N GLY A 303 -13.62 24.91 -29.27
CA GLY A 303 -12.63 24.21 -28.46
C GLY A 303 -12.96 22.72 -28.26
N TRP A 304 -12.50 22.19 -27.13
CA TRP A 304 -12.62 20.78 -26.76
C TRP A 304 -13.10 20.69 -25.31
N SER A 305 -13.94 19.70 -25.03
CA SER A 305 -14.38 19.35 -23.68
C SER A 305 -14.07 17.88 -23.40
N PRO A 306 -13.76 17.49 -22.16
CA PRO A 306 -13.85 16.08 -21.78
C PRO A 306 -15.23 15.55 -22.13
N LYS A 307 -15.31 14.32 -22.65
CA LYS A 307 -16.61 13.67 -22.82
C LYS A 307 -17.33 13.59 -21.49
N LYS A 308 -18.66 13.66 -21.51
CA LYS A 308 -19.51 13.77 -20.31
C LYS A 308 -19.22 12.72 -19.26
N GLU A 309 -18.97 11.49 -19.66
CA GLU A 309 -18.64 10.37 -18.78
C GLU A 309 -17.29 10.50 -18.06
N PHE A 310 -16.43 11.43 -18.51
CA PHE A 310 -15.12 11.76 -17.91
C PHE A 310 -15.14 13.09 -17.15
N THR A 311 -16.31 13.59 -16.78
CA THR A 311 -16.41 14.78 -15.92
C THR A 311 -15.75 14.45 -14.56
N PRO A 312 -14.78 15.26 -14.09
CA PRO A 312 -14.10 14.97 -12.84
C PRO A 312 -15.04 15.02 -11.64
N GLU A 313 -14.96 13.99 -10.82
CA GLU A 313 -15.56 13.90 -9.49
C GLU A 313 -14.62 14.54 -8.44
N ASP A 314 -14.98 14.49 -7.15
CA ASP A 314 -14.20 15.10 -6.07
C ASP A 314 -12.75 14.54 -6.05
N TYR A 315 -11.77 15.43 -6.30
CA TYR A 315 -10.35 15.11 -6.45
C TYR A 315 -10.02 14.18 -7.64
N GLY A 316 -10.95 13.91 -8.55
CA GLY A 316 -10.65 13.32 -9.84
C GLY A 316 -9.94 14.32 -10.76
N PHE A 317 -9.26 13.83 -11.80
CA PHE A 317 -8.56 14.69 -12.73
C PHE A 317 -8.68 14.23 -14.19
N ASN A 318 -8.53 15.18 -15.09
CA ASN A 318 -8.36 14.96 -16.52
C ASN A 318 -6.95 15.33 -16.95
N ALA A 319 -6.33 14.45 -17.75
CA ALA A 319 -5.04 14.70 -18.36
C ALA A 319 -5.24 15.02 -19.85
N ILE A 320 -4.90 16.24 -20.25
CA ILE A 320 -5.04 16.71 -21.64
C ILE A 320 -3.66 16.81 -22.26
N ARG A 321 -3.40 15.99 -23.27
CA ARG A 321 -2.13 15.98 -23.97
C ARG A 321 -2.11 17.08 -25.04
N LEU A 322 -1.21 18.04 -24.90
CA LEU A 322 -0.94 19.05 -25.91
C LEU A 322 0.15 18.53 -26.86
N THR A 323 -0.15 18.55 -28.16
CA THR A 323 0.77 18.14 -29.23
C THR A 323 1.19 19.35 -30.06
N GLY A 324 2.24 19.20 -30.88
CA GLY A 324 2.70 20.28 -31.75
C GLY A 324 3.53 21.37 -31.08
N CYS A 325 3.96 21.16 -29.84
CA CYS A 325 4.89 22.08 -29.17
C CYS A 325 6.26 22.03 -29.85
N GLN A 326 6.63 23.14 -30.51
CA GLN A 326 7.93 23.31 -31.17
C GLN A 326 8.88 24.10 -30.30
N SER A 327 10.18 23.78 -30.36
CA SER A 327 11.21 24.52 -29.65
C SER A 327 11.16 26.02 -30.04
N GLY A 328 11.24 26.89 -29.04
CA GLY A 328 11.18 28.35 -29.22
C GLY A 328 9.78 28.93 -29.45
N LYS A 329 8.72 28.10 -29.52
CA LYS A 329 7.33 28.59 -29.66
C LYS A 329 6.57 28.49 -28.33
N LYS A 330 5.74 29.50 -28.07
CA LYS A 330 4.83 29.52 -26.92
C LYS A 330 3.53 28.82 -27.30
N VAL A 331 3.12 27.85 -26.50
CA VAL A 331 1.77 27.28 -26.58
C VAL A 331 0.90 27.96 -25.54
N VAL A 332 -0.25 28.45 -25.95
CA VAL A 332 -1.25 29.03 -25.06
C VAL A 332 -2.46 28.10 -25.04
N ALA A 333 -2.81 27.62 -23.87
CA ALA A 333 -4.05 26.90 -23.63
C ALA A 333 -4.98 27.81 -22.82
N THR A 334 -6.16 28.08 -23.35
CA THR A 334 -7.22 28.76 -22.61
C THR A 334 -8.16 27.71 -22.06
N VAL A 335 -8.37 27.75 -20.75
CA VAL A 335 -9.30 26.84 -20.06
C VAL A 335 -10.47 27.67 -19.56
N ALA A 336 -11.68 27.22 -19.88
CA ALA A 336 -12.91 27.82 -19.40
C ALA A 336 -13.69 26.75 -18.59
N ALA A 337 -14.09 27.11 -17.38
CA ALA A 337 -15.02 26.32 -16.60
C ALA A 337 -16.43 26.85 -16.75
N SER A 338 -17.45 26.00 -16.66
CA SER A 338 -18.83 26.46 -16.60
C SER A 338 -19.09 27.15 -15.26
N ASP A 339 -19.83 28.27 -15.28
CA ASP A 339 -20.08 29.20 -14.17
C ASP A 339 -20.91 28.61 -12.98
N GLN A 340 -20.97 27.34 -12.83
CA GLN A 340 -21.62 26.71 -11.67
C GLN A 340 -20.62 26.50 -10.54
N PRO A 341 -20.57 27.37 -9.52
CA PRO A 341 -19.76 27.14 -8.33
C PRO A 341 -20.36 25.97 -7.55
N ARG A 342 -19.97 24.77 -7.87
CA ARG A 342 -20.34 23.59 -7.11
C ARG A 342 -19.31 23.41 -5.98
N ARG A 343 -19.73 23.84 -4.75
CA ARG A 343 -19.00 23.65 -3.49
C ARG A 343 -17.65 24.41 -3.36
N GLN A 344 -17.16 24.56 -2.15
CA GLN A 344 -16.02 25.41 -1.76
C GLN A 344 -14.64 25.00 -2.33
N GLY A 345 -14.56 24.02 -3.24
CA GLY A 345 -13.31 23.44 -3.70
C GLY A 345 -12.67 24.15 -4.89
N GLY A 346 -13.46 24.49 -5.90
CA GLY A 346 -12.99 25.04 -7.16
C GLY A 346 -12.11 24.10 -8.00
N LEU A 347 -12.08 24.33 -9.30
CA LEU A 347 -11.17 23.64 -10.21
C LEU A 347 -9.72 24.08 -9.97
N ARG A 348 -8.77 23.22 -10.35
CA ARG A 348 -7.35 23.54 -10.40
C ARG A 348 -6.77 23.08 -11.72
N TYR A 349 -5.83 23.85 -12.22
CA TYR A 349 -5.08 23.52 -13.42
C TYR A 349 -3.61 23.37 -13.10
N GLY A 350 -2.99 22.33 -13.66
CA GLY A 350 -1.56 22.09 -13.58
C GLY A 350 -1.00 21.87 -14.97
N ARG A 351 0.27 22.16 -15.19
CA ARG A 351 0.98 21.89 -16.44
C ARG A 351 2.25 21.11 -16.20
N VAL A 352 2.49 20.16 -17.07
CA VAL A 352 3.72 19.39 -17.07
C VAL A 352 4.36 19.51 -18.45
N ALA A 353 5.58 20.03 -18.50
CA ALA A 353 6.39 20.01 -19.70
C ALA A 353 7.44 18.91 -19.57
N VAL A 354 7.51 18.02 -20.55
CA VAL A 354 8.49 16.92 -20.55
C VAL A 354 9.45 17.15 -21.71
N THR A 355 10.73 17.22 -21.41
CA THR A 355 11.79 17.36 -22.42
C THR A 355 11.97 16.05 -23.20
N ALA A 356 12.63 16.12 -24.35
CA ALA A 356 12.99 14.92 -25.14
C ALA A 356 13.82 13.90 -24.32
N ALA A 357 14.56 14.36 -23.32
CA ALA A 357 15.32 13.50 -22.39
C ALA A 357 14.46 12.94 -21.23
N GLY A 358 13.13 13.16 -21.24
CA GLY A 358 12.23 12.66 -20.20
C GLY A 358 12.20 13.47 -18.90
N LYS A 359 12.93 14.59 -18.81
CA LYS A 359 12.90 15.47 -17.63
C LYS A 359 11.61 16.26 -17.60
N ALA A 360 10.87 16.18 -16.49
CA ALA A 360 9.65 16.94 -16.28
C ALA A 360 9.93 18.29 -15.62
N VAL A 361 9.13 19.28 -16.01
CA VAL A 361 9.04 20.60 -15.36
C VAL A 361 7.58 20.83 -15.00
N TYR A 362 7.33 21.05 -13.72
CA TYR A 362 5.99 21.23 -13.17
C TYR A 362 5.66 22.71 -13.04
N GLY A 363 4.48 23.10 -13.52
CA GLY A 363 3.95 24.45 -13.32
C GLY A 363 3.32 24.59 -11.93
N LYS A 364 3.23 25.83 -11.44
CA LYS A 364 2.45 26.11 -10.24
C LYS A 364 0.96 25.81 -10.51
N PRO A 365 0.22 25.29 -9.50
CA PRO A 365 -1.23 25.20 -9.58
C PRO A 365 -1.87 26.55 -9.87
N VAL A 366 -2.92 26.53 -10.69
CA VAL A 366 -3.70 27.71 -11.02
C VAL A 366 -5.16 27.40 -10.67
N PRO A 367 -5.87 28.33 -9.96
CA PRO A 367 -7.30 28.22 -9.66
C PRO A 367 -8.15 28.20 -10.93
#